data_cd13b1482f0bd733a48d854047f7277b
#
_entry.id   cd13b1482f0bd733a48d854047f7277b
#
_cell.length_a   1.000
_cell.length_b   1.000
_cell.length_c   1.000
_cell.angle_alpha   90.00
_cell.angle_beta   90.00
_cell.angle_gamma   90.00
#
_symmetry.space_group_name_H-M   'P 1'
#
loop_
_entity.id
_entity.type
_entity.pdbx_description
1 polymer ?
#
loop_
_entity_poly.entity_id
_entity_poly.type
_entity_poly.pdbx_seq_one_letter_code
_entity_poly.pdbx_strand_id
1 'polypeptide(L)'
;MTAKRIDGKAAAAAIRETVASRVHDFAQRMGRPPGLATVLVGEDPASAVYVRSKNRATAEAGMAGFAHNLPDTISEAELLQVVTDLNADERIDGILVQLPLPRQIDATRVIETIEPGKDVDGFHPVNAGRLAIGLPSLVPCTPFGCLHLLKAELGSLAGLEAVVIGRSNIVGKPMAQLLIAESATVTVAHSKTRDLPGAVRRADIVVAAVGRPEMVRGDWIKPGATVIDVGINRIPTEDGKGRLVGDVAYDEAAEVAAAITPVPGGVGPMTIAMLLRNTLVAAHRRAGLHDPEGL
;
A
#
# COMPACT_ATOMS: atom_id res chain seq x y z
N MET A 1 -3.84 18.52 -24.22
CA MET A 1 -5.01 18.05 -23.42
C MET A 1 -4.45 17.71 -22.06
N THR A 2 -5.06 18.16 -20.99
CA THR A 2 -4.63 17.80 -19.62
C THR A 2 -4.95 16.33 -19.34
N ALA A 3 -4.04 15.63 -18.67
CA ALA A 3 -4.21 14.23 -18.30
C ALA A 3 -5.52 13.99 -17.51
N LYS A 4 -6.13 12.84 -17.74
CA LYS A 4 -7.24 12.38 -16.91
C LYS A 4 -6.73 12.17 -15.47
N ARG A 5 -7.47 12.73 -14.51
CA ARG A 5 -7.17 12.51 -13.09
C ARG A 5 -7.68 11.14 -12.65
N ILE A 6 -6.78 10.29 -12.13
CA ILE A 6 -7.14 9.00 -11.53
C ILE A 6 -7.60 9.25 -10.09
N ASP A 7 -8.89 9.11 -9.83
CA ASP A 7 -9.47 9.38 -8.51
C ASP A 7 -9.36 8.18 -7.57
N GLY A 8 -8.27 8.13 -6.80
CA GLY A 8 -8.05 7.08 -5.81
C GLY A 8 -9.01 7.14 -4.62
N LYS A 9 -9.60 8.31 -4.32
CA LYS A 9 -10.62 8.41 -3.26
C LYS A 9 -11.90 7.69 -3.65
N ALA A 10 -12.37 7.89 -4.88
CA ALA A 10 -13.56 7.23 -5.40
C ALA A 10 -13.34 5.70 -5.49
N ALA A 11 -12.20 5.27 -6.05
CA ALA A 11 -11.85 3.85 -6.12
C ALA A 11 -11.77 3.19 -4.74
N ALA A 12 -11.10 3.84 -3.77
CA ALA A 12 -11.00 3.34 -2.41
C ALA A 12 -12.36 3.28 -1.70
N ALA A 13 -13.27 4.22 -1.97
CA ALA A 13 -14.62 4.20 -1.40
C ALA A 13 -15.42 2.99 -1.90
N ALA A 14 -15.39 2.70 -3.20
CA ALA A 14 -16.07 1.54 -3.79
C ALA A 14 -15.54 0.21 -3.21
N ILE A 15 -14.21 0.07 -3.05
CA ILE A 15 -13.62 -1.12 -2.44
C ILE A 15 -14.06 -1.26 -0.99
N ARG A 16 -14.04 -0.17 -0.20
CA ARG A 16 -14.46 -0.22 1.21
C ARG A 16 -15.93 -0.58 1.37
N GLU A 17 -16.79 -0.13 0.47
CA GLU A 17 -18.20 -0.53 0.45
C GLU A 17 -18.37 -2.03 0.20
N THR A 18 -17.66 -2.57 -0.80
CA THR A 18 -17.63 -4.02 -1.06
C THR A 18 -17.11 -4.79 0.13
N VAL A 19 -15.98 -4.35 0.74
CA VAL A 19 -15.42 -4.96 1.94
C VAL A 19 -16.42 -4.96 3.09
N ALA A 20 -17.09 -3.84 3.37
CA ALA A 20 -18.06 -3.73 4.47
C ALA A 20 -19.24 -4.71 4.29
N SER A 21 -19.74 -4.86 3.06
CA SER A 21 -20.76 -5.88 2.76
C SER A 21 -20.27 -7.30 3.08
N ARG A 22 -19.05 -7.65 2.65
CA ARG A 22 -18.48 -8.97 2.88
C ARG A 22 -18.09 -9.21 4.35
N VAL A 23 -17.73 -8.17 5.09
CA VAL A 23 -17.52 -8.23 6.55
C VAL A 23 -18.82 -8.61 7.25
N HIS A 24 -19.96 -8.03 6.83
CA HIS A 24 -21.27 -8.39 7.36
C HIS A 24 -21.59 -9.88 7.11
N ASP A 25 -21.41 -10.37 5.89
CA ASP A 25 -21.62 -11.77 5.53
C ASP A 25 -20.73 -12.71 6.37
N PHE A 26 -19.45 -12.36 6.52
CA PHE A 26 -18.50 -13.10 7.36
C PHE A 26 -18.95 -13.14 8.82
N ALA A 27 -19.35 -11.99 9.38
CA ALA A 27 -19.79 -11.91 10.77
C ALA A 27 -21.03 -12.74 11.05
N GLN A 28 -22.00 -12.74 10.13
CA GLN A 28 -23.18 -13.61 10.23
C GLN A 28 -22.79 -15.10 10.22
N ARG A 29 -21.86 -15.51 9.38
CA ARG A 29 -21.43 -16.90 9.23
C ARG A 29 -20.57 -17.38 10.39
N MET A 30 -19.68 -16.53 10.91
CA MET A 30 -18.68 -16.91 11.93
C MET A 30 -19.07 -16.51 13.35
N GLY A 31 -20.16 -15.76 13.55
CA GLY A 31 -20.56 -15.25 14.86
C GLY A 31 -19.66 -14.14 15.41
N ARG A 32 -18.66 -13.68 14.64
CA ARG A 32 -17.76 -12.58 14.97
C ARG A 32 -17.29 -11.84 13.70
N PRO A 33 -17.02 -10.54 13.77
CA PRO A 33 -16.39 -9.83 12.67
C PRO A 33 -14.91 -10.20 12.52
N PRO A 34 -14.28 -9.92 11.35
CA PRO A 34 -12.83 -9.96 11.20
C PRO A 34 -12.14 -9.01 12.18
N GLY A 35 -11.01 -9.43 12.75
CA GLY A 35 -10.24 -8.66 13.73
C GLY A 35 -8.93 -8.11 13.18
N LEU A 36 -8.70 -6.80 13.32
CA LEU A 36 -7.45 -6.12 12.95
C LEU A 36 -6.75 -5.55 14.18
N ALA A 37 -5.56 -6.03 14.47
CA ALA A 37 -4.66 -5.41 15.43
C ALA A 37 -3.76 -4.37 14.74
N THR A 38 -3.69 -3.17 15.33
CA THR A 38 -2.78 -2.11 14.89
C THR A 38 -1.84 -1.75 16.03
N VAL A 39 -0.54 -1.86 15.77
CA VAL A 39 0.52 -1.55 16.75
C VAL A 39 1.21 -0.26 16.29
N LEU A 40 1.21 0.75 17.17
CA LEU A 40 1.94 2.00 16.99
C LEU A 40 2.98 2.12 18.10
N VAL A 41 4.23 2.34 17.75
CA VAL A 41 5.32 2.54 18.72
C VAL A 41 5.80 3.99 18.63
N GLY A 42 5.72 4.71 19.73
CA GLY A 42 6.07 6.13 19.83
C GLY A 42 4.95 7.06 19.35
N GLU A 43 5.29 8.35 19.27
CA GLU A 43 4.32 9.43 19.02
C GLU A 43 4.62 10.21 17.72
N ASP A 44 5.24 9.56 16.69
CA ASP A 44 5.45 10.24 15.41
C ASP A 44 4.11 10.76 14.84
N PRO A 45 3.98 12.08 14.63
CA PRO A 45 2.70 12.68 14.25
C PRO A 45 2.12 12.15 12.94
N ALA A 46 2.99 11.82 11.97
CA ALA A 46 2.56 11.27 10.68
C ALA A 46 2.00 9.85 10.85
N SER A 47 2.72 9.00 11.58
CA SER A 47 2.30 7.63 11.92
C SER A 47 0.98 7.63 12.70
N ALA A 48 0.84 8.52 13.69
CA ALA A 48 -0.38 8.66 14.49
C ALA A 48 -1.61 9.05 13.66
N VAL A 49 -1.45 9.94 12.65
CA VAL A 49 -2.54 10.31 11.72
C VAL A 49 -2.94 9.11 10.87
N TYR A 50 -1.96 8.36 10.35
CA TYR A 50 -2.21 7.16 9.54
C TYR A 50 -2.93 6.07 10.32
N VAL A 51 -2.46 5.74 11.53
CA VAL A 51 -3.08 4.73 12.41
C VAL A 51 -4.50 5.13 12.80
N ARG A 52 -4.74 6.40 13.17
CA ARG A 52 -6.12 6.87 13.43
C ARG A 52 -7.04 6.70 12.22
N SER A 53 -6.55 6.97 11.01
CA SER A 53 -7.32 6.80 9.78
C SER A 53 -7.60 5.32 9.49
N LYS A 54 -6.64 4.43 9.73
CA LYS A 54 -6.81 2.96 9.61
C LYS A 54 -7.84 2.45 10.62
N ASN A 55 -7.71 2.82 11.90
CA ASN A 55 -8.63 2.39 12.97
C ASN A 55 -10.06 2.87 12.71
N ARG A 56 -10.23 4.12 12.25
CA ARG A 56 -11.54 4.63 11.85
C ARG A 56 -12.13 3.82 10.70
N ALA A 57 -11.37 3.57 9.64
CA ALA A 57 -11.82 2.80 8.50
C ALA A 57 -12.15 1.34 8.87
N THR A 58 -11.41 0.74 9.82
CA THR A 58 -11.69 -0.58 10.38
C THR A 58 -13.06 -0.63 11.04
N ALA A 59 -13.36 0.36 11.89
CA ALA A 59 -14.67 0.47 12.55
C ALA A 59 -15.79 0.75 11.56
N GLU A 60 -15.60 1.66 10.59
CA GLU A 60 -16.57 1.97 9.53
C GLU A 60 -16.90 0.75 8.66
N ALA A 61 -15.93 -0.16 8.44
CA ALA A 61 -16.14 -1.42 7.72
C ALA A 61 -16.82 -2.51 8.57
N GLY A 62 -17.10 -2.27 9.84
CA GLY A 62 -17.71 -3.25 10.75
C GLY A 62 -16.74 -4.32 11.28
N MET A 63 -15.43 -4.14 11.14
CA MET A 63 -14.40 -5.01 11.68
C MET A 63 -14.12 -4.70 13.17
N ALA A 64 -13.64 -5.70 13.92
CA ALA A 64 -13.14 -5.50 15.28
C ALA A 64 -11.72 -4.91 15.24
N GLY A 65 -11.53 -3.73 15.84
CA GLY A 65 -10.22 -3.07 15.93
C GLY A 65 -9.57 -3.28 17.30
N PHE A 66 -8.29 -3.65 17.31
CA PHE A 66 -7.45 -3.83 18.51
C PHE A 66 -6.25 -2.90 18.40
N ALA A 67 -6.33 -1.73 19.03
CA ALA A 67 -5.28 -0.72 18.96
C ALA A 67 -4.29 -0.87 20.11
N HIS A 68 -3.00 -0.98 19.80
CA HIS A 68 -1.89 -1.07 20.73
C HIS A 68 -0.96 0.13 20.53
N ASN A 69 -1.01 1.09 21.45
CA ASN A 69 -0.11 2.24 21.46
C ASN A 69 0.98 1.98 22.51
N LEU A 70 2.21 1.86 22.06
CA LEU A 70 3.35 1.49 22.86
C LEU A 70 4.33 2.68 22.94
N PRO A 71 5.02 2.88 24.06
CA PRO A 71 5.98 3.97 24.19
C PRO A 71 7.18 3.78 23.25
N ASP A 72 7.82 4.85 22.84
CA ASP A 72 9.04 4.82 22.01
C ASP A 72 10.24 4.18 22.70
N THR A 73 10.17 4.08 24.04
CA THR A 73 11.19 3.45 24.91
C THR A 73 11.06 1.93 25.01
N ILE A 74 10.00 1.34 24.43
CA ILE A 74 9.81 -0.12 24.47
C ILE A 74 11.02 -0.84 23.90
N SER A 75 11.41 -1.95 24.51
CA SER A 75 12.49 -2.79 23.98
C SER A 75 11.99 -3.64 22.82
N GLU A 76 12.93 -4.10 21.98
CA GLU A 76 12.61 -5.04 20.91
C GLU A 76 11.98 -6.33 21.46
N ALA A 77 12.51 -6.88 22.56
CA ALA A 77 11.99 -8.10 23.14
C ALA A 77 10.53 -7.97 23.61
N GLU A 78 10.17 -6.85 24.21
CA GLU A 78 8.79 -6.56 24.63
C GLU A 78 7.86 -6.43 23.41
N LEU A 79 8.29 -5.73 22.36
CA LEU A 79 7.49 -5.61 21.14
C LEU A 79 7.29 -6.97 20.45
N LEU A 80 8.34 -7.81 20.37
CA LEU A 80 8.22 -9.16 19.82
C LEU A 80 7.27 -10.02 20.65
N GLN A 81 7.24 -9.86 21.97
CA GLN A 81 6.27 -10.56 22.84
C GLN A 81 4.85 -10.11 22.53
N VAL A 82 4.60 -8.79 22.40
CA VAL A 82 3.29 -8.25 21.98
C VAL A 82 2.85 -8.87 20.65
N VAL A 83 3.72 -8.93 19.65
CA VAL A 83 3.39 -9.53 18.34
C VAL A 83 3.10 -11.02 18.49
N THR A 84 3.84 -11.74 19.33
CA THR A 84 3.61 -13.16 19.61
C THR A 84 2.25 -13.39 20.26
N ASP A 85 1.86 -12.56 21.21
CA ASP A 85 0.55 -12.63 21.86
C ASP A 85 -0.59 -12.33 20.86
N LEU A 86 -0.40 -11.38 19.95
CA LEU A 86 -1.35 -11.08 18.87
C LEU A 86 -1.46 -12.23 17.85
N ASN A 87 -0.37 -12.93 17.57
CA ASN A 87 -0.40 -14.15 16.75
C ASN A 87 -1.26 -15.25 17.41
N ALA A 88 -1.18 -15.39 18.72
CA ALA A 88 -1.92 -16.41 19.48
C ALA A 88 -3.41 -16.05 19.71
N ASP A 89 -3.79 -14.77 19.59
CA ASP A 89 -5.17 -14.34 19.81
C ASP A 89 -6.06 -14.72 18.61
N GLU A 90 -7.03 -15.62 18.86
CA GLU A 90 -7.96 -16.11 17.84
C GLU A 90 -8.94 -15.04 17.35
N ARG A 91 -9.11 -13.96 18.09
CA ARG A 91 -9.97 -12.82 17.69
C ARG A 91 -9.31 -11.95 16.63
N ILE A 92 -7.97 -12.08 16.43
CA ILE A 92 -7.18 -11.25 15.54
C ILE A 92 -6.88 -12.04 14.27
N ASP A 93 -7.35 -11.54 13.15
CA ASP A 93 -7.14 -12.11 11.81
C ASP A 93 -6.04 -11.39 11.03
N GLY A 94 -5.77 -10.13 11.37
CA GLY A 94 -4.71 -9.32 10.77
C GLY A 94 -3.93 -8.54 11.81
N ILE A 95 -2.62 -8.44 11.60
CA ILE A 95 -1.70 -7.65 12.43
C ILE A 95 -1.00 -6.64 11.54
N LEU A 96 -1.00 -5.38 11.98
CA LEU A 96 -0.28 -4.29 11.37
C LEU A 96 0.62 -3.64 12.41
N VAL A 97 1.92 -3.62 12.16
CA VAL A 97 2.88 -2.84 12.94
C VAL A 97 3.29 -1.63 12.13
N GLN A 98 2.92 -0.44 12.59
CA GLN A 98 3.15 0.81 11.86
C GLN A 98 4.64 1.14 11.78
N LEU A 99 5.17 1.25 10.56
CA LEU A 99 6.53 1.71 10.29
C LEU A 99 6.57 3.25 10.11
N PRO A 100 7.70 3.90 10.43
CA PRO A 100 8.94 3.33 10.94
C PRO A 100 8.89 3.02 12.43
N LEU A 101 9.75 2.12 12.88
CA LEU A 101 9.97 1.80 14.30
C LEU A 101 11.14 2.61 14.87
N PRO A 102 11.20 2.81 16.20
CA PRO A 102 12.36 3.38 16.89
C PRO A 102 13.66 2.63 16.59
N ARG A 103 14.80 3.33 16.64
CA ARG A 103 16.11 2.81 16.19
C ARG A 103 16.62 1.56 16.93
N GLN A 104 16.17 1.34 18.17
CA GLN A 104 16.55 0.18 18.98
C GLN A 104 15.81 -1.11 18.56
N ILE A 105 14.87 -1.03 17.62
CA ILE A 105 14.03 -2.15 17.18
C ILE A 105 14.35 -2.46 15.71
N ASP A 106 14.70 -3.71 15.43
CA ASP A 106 14.84 -4.19 14.06
C ASP A 106 13.48 -4.50 13.44
N ALA A 107 13.05 -3.65 12.52
CA ALA A 107 11.78 -3.81 11.81
C ALA A 107 11.69 -5.17 11.06
N THR A 108 12.79 -5.72 10.59
CA THR A 108 12.80 -7.01 9.90
C THR A 108 12.40 -8.13 10.84
N ARG A 109 12.98 -8.16 12.04
CA ARG A 109 12.64 -9.16 13.07
C ARG A 109 11.19 -9.07 13.50
N VAL A 110 10.67 -7.85 13.64
CA VAL A 110 9.25 -7.63 13.98
C VAL A 110 8.34 -8.18 12.89
N ILE A 111 8.61 -7.86 11.61
CA ILE A 111 7.84 -8.37 10.47
C ILE A 111 7.91 -9.90 10.40
N GLU A 112 9.08 -10.49 10.58
CA GLU A 112 9.27 -11.95 10.56
C GLU A 112 8.61 -12.68 11.75
N THR A 113 8.30 -11.96 12.83
CA THR A 113 7.58 -12.53 13.99
C THR A 113 6.07 -12.58 13.73
N ILE A 114 5.51 -11.77 12.85
CA ILE A 114 4.09 -11.83 12.48
C ILE A 114 3.84 -13.16 11.77
N GLU A 115 2.77 -13.86 12.14
CA GLU A 115 2.33 -15.05 11.39
C GLU A 115 2.00 -14.64 9.93
N PRO A 116 2.59 -15.29 8.90
CA PRO A 116 2.37 -14.90 7.50
C PRO A 116 0.90 -14.80 7.09
N GLY A 117 0.02 -15.60 7.69
CA GLY A 117 -1.42 -15.56 7.46
C GLY A 117 -2.12 -14.36 8.10
N LYS A 118 -1.46 -13.67 9.04
CA LYS A 118 -1.94 -12.44 9.71
C LYS A 118 -1.20 -11.17 9.27
N ASP A 119 -0.18 -11.27 8.41
CA ASP A 119 0.59 -10.14 7.87
C ASP A 119 -0.22 -9.38 6.82
N VAL A 120 -1.14 -8.53 7.27
CA VAL A 120 -2.06 -7.82 6.37
C VAL A 120 -1.43 -6.66 5.61
N ASP A 121 -0.24 -6.22 6.00
CA ASP A 121 0.58 -5.30 5.19
C ASP A 121 1.30 -6.02 4.03
N GLY A 122 1.45 -7.36 4.10
CA GLY A 122 2.07 -8.19 3.07
C GLY A 122 3.60 -8.07 3.00
N PHE A 123 4.26 -7.71 4.11
CA PHE A 123 5.71 -7.45 4.14
C PHE A 123 6.54 -8.66 4.57
N HIS A 124 5.89 -9.69 5.13
CA HIS A 124 6.57 -10.90 5.58
C HIS A 124 7.30 -11.61 4.43
N PRO A 125 8.55 -12.09 4.62
CA PRO A 125 9.32 -12.76 3.57
C PRO A 125 8.59 -13.91 2.87
N VAL A 126 7.76 -14.67 3.60
CA VAL A 126 6.92 -15.72 3.01
C VAL A 126 5.92 -15.14 2.02
N ASN A 127 5.21 -14.06 2.36
CA ASN A 127 4.25 -13.41 1.47
C ASN A 127 4.97 -12.79 0.26
N ALA A 128 6.10 -12.12 0.50
CA ALA A 128 6.93 -11.56 -0.59
C ALA A 128 7.45 -12.65 -1.55
N GLY A 129 7.91 -13.79 -1.03
CA GLY A 129 8.35 -14.94 -1.83
C GLY A 129 7.20 -15.56 -2.63
N ARG A 130 6.03 -15.75 -2.01
CA ARG A 130 4.83 -16.27 -2.68
C ARG A 130 4.37 -15.34 -3.81
N LEU A 131 4.33 -14.02 -3.56
CA LEU A 131 4.03 -13.01 -4.59
C LEU A 131 5.00 -13.11 -5.76
N ALA A 132 6.30 -13.22 -5.49
CA ALA A 132 7.35 -13.28 -6.51
C ALA A 132 7.22 -14.48 -7.46
N ILE A 133 6.65 -15.59 -6.99
CA ILE A 133 6.47 -16.83 -7.78
C ILE A 133 5.01 -17.08 -8.19
N GLY A 134 4.13 -16.08 -8.02
CA GLY A 134 2.74 -16.15 -8.47
C GLY A 134 1.84 -17.04 -7.60
N LEU A 135 2.21 -17.33 -6.36
CA LEU A 135 1.36 -18.06 -5.42
C LEU A 135 0.42 -17.13 -4.63
N PRO A 136 -0.77 -17.62 -4.20
CA PRO A 136 -1.66 -16.84 -3.35
C PRO A 136 -0.96 -16.35 -2.08
N SER A 137 -0.99 -15.05 -1.81
CA SER A 137 -0.36 -14.39 -0.67
C SER A 137 -1.23 -13.23 -0.17
N LEU A 138 -0.88 -12.67 0.98
CA LEU A 138 -1.30 -11.31 1.33
C LEU A 138 -0.33 -10.36 0.62
N VAL A 139 -0.88 -9.46 -0.18
CA VAL A 139 -0.11 -8.57 -1.07
C VAL A 139 0.09 -7.22 -0.40
N PRO A 140 1.28 -6.58 -0.51
CA PRO A 140 1.49 -5.25 0.04
C PRO A 140 0.43 -4.25 -0.41
N CYS A 141 -0.18 -3.57 0.58
CA CYS A 141 -1.39 -2.76 0.37
C CYS A 141 -1.22 -1.66 -0.67
N THR A 142 -0.13 -0.88 -0.59
CA THR A 142 0.11 0.24 -1.50
C THR A 142 0.34 -0.21 -2.95
N PRO A 143 1.22 -1.17 -3.25
CA PRO A 143 1.38 -1.71 -4.60
C PRO A 143 0.10 -2.32 -5.15
N PHE A 144 -0.66 -3.02 -4.31
CA PHE A 144 -1.92 -3.62 -4.76
C PHE A 144 -2.97 -2.57 -5.11
N GLY A 145 -3.04 -1.48 -4.32
CA GLY A 145 -3.86 -0.32 -4.65
C GLY A 145 -3.45 0.35 -5.96
N CYS A 146 -2.13 0.46 -6.23
CA CYS A 146 -1.62 0.98 -7.49
C CYS A 146 -2.03 0.09 -8.68
N LEU A 147 -1.91 -1.24 -8.53
CA LEU A 147 -2.35 -2.17 -9.56
C LEU A 147 -3.84 -2.04 -9.84
N HIS A 148 -4.66 -1.94 -8.79
CA HIS A 148 -6.11 -1.75 -8.95
C HIS A 148 -6.44 -0.49 -9.76
N LEU A 149 -5.78 0.64 -9.46
CA LEU A 149 -5.95 1.88 -10.21
C LEU A 149 -5.52 1.74 -11.68
N LEU A 150 -4.38 1.08 -11.93
CA LEU A 150 -3.90 0.82 -13.29
C LEU A 150 -4.87 -0.05 -14.10
N LYS A 151 -5.40 -1.13 -13.50
CA LYS A 151 -6.37 -2.01 -14.18
C LYS A 151 -7.70 -1.30 -14.43
N ALA A 152 -8.15 -0.46 -13.52
CA ALA A 152 -9.35 0.35 -13.72
C ALA A 152 -9.20 1.38 -14.85
N GLU A 153 -7.99 1.93 -15.04
CA GLU A 153 -7.70 2.93 -16.07
C GLU A 153 -7.42 2.30 -17.44
N LEU A 154 -6.60 1.23 -17.49
CA LEU A 154 -6.06 0.66 -18.72
C LEU A 154 -6.75 -0.64 -19.15
N GLY A 155 -7.50 -1.31 -18.26
CA GLY A 155 -8.05 -2.63 -18.48
C GLY A 155 -6.97 -3.71 -18.43
N SER A 156 -6.31 -3.99 -19.55
CA SER A 156 -5.18 -4.92 -19.64
C SER A 156 -3.84 -4.21 -19.58
N LEU A 157 -2.88 -4.80 -18.86
CA LEU A 157 -1.51 -4.32 -18.80
C LEU A 157 -0.56 -5.16 -19.66
N ALA A 158 -1.08 -6.22 -20.29
CA ALA A 158 -0.27 -7.16 -21.08
C ALA A 158 0.44 -6.46 -22.25
N GLY A 159 1.76 -6.68 -22.33
CA GLY A 159 2.62 -6.12 -23.38
C GLY A 159 3.02 -4.65 -23.19
N LEU A 160 2.51 -3.95 -22.17
CA LEU A 160 2.90 -2.58 -21.88
C LEU A 160 4.29 -2.52 -21.23
N GLU A 161 5.06 -1.48 -21.55
CA GLU A 161 6.32 -1.18 -20.89
C GLU A 161 6.04 -0.38 -19.60
N ALA A 162 6.48 -0.91 -18.46
CA ALA A 162 6.31 -0.26 -17.16
C ALA A 162 7.67 0.09 -16.54
N VAL A 163 7.80 1.26 -15.96
CA VAL A 163 8.93 1.63 -15.11
C VAL A 163 8.47 1.85 -13.68
N VAL A 164 9.12 1.16 -12.75
CA VAL A 164 8.96 1.37 -11.31
C VAL A 164 10.18 2.10 -10.79
N ILE A 165 10.01 3.35 -10.37
CA ILE A 165 11.07 4.18 -9.82
C ILE A 165 11.08 4.01 -8.31
N GLY A 166 12.06 3.25 -7.81
CA GLY A 166 12.16 2.82 -6.42
C GLY A 166 12.23 1.30 -6.31
N ARG A 167 12.95 0.81 -5.28
CA ARG A 167 13.14 -0.64 -5.06
C ARG A 167 13.03 -1.04 -3.60
N SER A 168 12.18 -0.34 -2.86
CA SER A 168 11.88 -0.70 -1.47
C SER A 168 11.19 -2.06 -1.39
N ASN A 169 11.38 -2.76 -0.27
CA ASN A 169 10.70 -4.05 -0.03
C ASN A 169 9.19 -3.88 0.14
N ILE A 170 8.73 -2.68 0.53
CA ILE A 170 7.33 -2.41 0.85
C ILE A 170 6.52 -1.85 -0.34
N VAL A 171 7.18 -1.30 -1.37
CA VAL A 171 6.50 -0.73 -2.55
C VAL A 171 7.14 -1.16 -3.86
N GLY A 172 8.40 -0.78 -4.13
CA GLY A 172 8.98 -0.89 -5.47
C GLY A 172 9.11 -2.34 -5.95
N LYS A 173 9.67 -3.23 -5.12
CA LYS A 173 9.81 -4.65 -5.48
C LYS A 173 8.45 -5.34 -5.66
N PRO A 174 7.51 -5.27 -4.71
CA PRO A 174 6.19 -5.90 -4.88
C PRO A 174 5.39 -5.29 -6.04
N MET A 175 5.53 -3.99 -6.31
CA MET A 175 4.89 -3.37 -7.48
C MET A 175 5.41 -3.98 -8.80
N ALA A 176 6.73 -4.19 -8.91
CA ALA A 176 7.31 -4.84 -10.07
C ALA A 176 6.79 -6.27 -10.26
N GLN A 177 6.68 -7.05 -9.18
CA GLN A 177 6.13 -8.40 -9.23
C GLN A 177 4.66 -8.42 -9.67
N LEU A 178 3.85 -7.50 -9.19
CA LEU A 178 2.46 -7.37 -9.60
C LEU A 178 2.32 -7.02 -11.09
N LEU A 179 3.14 -6.11 -11.61
CA LEU A 179 3.13 -5.76 -13.03
C LEU A 179 3.61 -6.92 -13.92
N ILE A 180 4.63 -7.68 -13.46
CA ILE A 180 5.08 -8.91 -14.15
C ILE A 180 3.94 -9.94 -14.21
N ALA A 181 3.20 -10.13 -13.10
CA ALA A 181 2.06 -11.05 -13.07
C ALA A 181 0.94 -10.65 -14.03
N GLU A 182 0.78 -9.36 -14.33
CA GLU A 182 -0.15 -8.83 -15.34
C GLU A 182 0.46 -8.81 -16.77
N SER A 183 1.58 -9.50 -16.98
CA SER A 183 2.27 -9.63 -18.28
C SER A 183 2.82 -8.31 -18.86
N ALA A 184 3.12 -7.34 -18.02
CA ALA A 184 3.85 -6.13 -18.42
C ALA A 184 5.36 -6.40 -18.50
N THR A 185 6.07 -5.66 -19.38
CA THR A 185 7.54 -5.61 -19.39
C THR A 185 8.01 -4.59 -18.38
N VAL A 186 8.73 -5.01 -17.33
CA VAL A 186 9.01 -4.14 -16.18
C VAL A 186 10.48 -3.76 -16.09
N THR A 187 10.75 -2.47 -16.02
CA THR A 187 12.05 -1.88 -15.64
C THR A 187 11.99 -1.36 -14.21
N VAL A 188 12.88 -1.84 -13.34
CA VAL A 188 13.04 -1.27 -11.99
C VAL A 188 14.21 -0.30 -12.00
N ALA A 189 13.91 0.98 -11.81
CA ALA A 189 14.90 2.06 -11.78
C ALA A 189 15.14 2.56 -10.34
N HIS A 190 16.34 3.05 -10.06
CA HIS A 190 16.74 3.49 -8.72
C HIS A 190 17.91 4.50 -8.78
N SER A 191 18.38 4.96 -7.63
CA SER A 191 19.45 5.98 -7.52
C SER A 191 20.80 5.63 -8.19
N LYS A 192 20.99 4.39 -8.65
CA LYS A 192 22.18 3.94 -9.40
C LYS A 192 21.89 3.71 -10.89
N THR A 193 20.66 3.97 -11.35
CA THR A 193 20.31 3.90 -12.77
C THR A 193 21.04 5.02 -13.54
N ARG A 194 21.76 4.67 -14.60
CA ARG A 194 22.62 5.62 -15.33
C ARG A 194 21.81 6.70 -16.04
N ASP A 195 20.73 6.31 -16.74
CA ASP A 195 19.84 7.19 -17.48
C ASP A 195 18.41 6.95 -17.03
N LEU A 196 18.05 7.55 -15.88
CA LEU A 196 16.72 7.45 -15.33
C LEU A 196 15.68 8.15 -16.23
N PRO A 197 15.91 9.38 -16.75
CA PRO A 197 14.98 10.01 -17.68
C PRO A 197 14.71 9.17 -18.93
N GLY A 198 15.75 8.56 -19.52
CA GLY A 198 15.59 7.71 -20.69
C GLY A 198 14.82 6.43 -20.42
N ALA A 199 14.94 5.84 -19.21
CA ALA A 199 14.13 4.71 -18.81
C ALA A 199 12.64 5.10 -18.69
N VAL A 200 12.34 6.27 -18.12
CA VAL A 200 10.97 6.77 -17.95
C VAL A 200 10.33 7.12 -19.31
N ARG A 201 11.06 7.74 -20.23
CA ARG A 201 10.55 8.14 -21.56
C ARG A 201 10.08 6.97 -22.44
N ARG A 202 10.49 5.75 -22.16
CA ARG A 202 10.03 4.57 -22.92
C ARG A 202 8.76 3.96 -22.38
N ALA A 203 8.42 4.24 -21.11
CA ALA A 203 7.39 3.52 -20.39
C ALA A 203 5.97 4.03 -20.70
N ASP A 204 5.06 3.09 -20.92
CA ASP A 204 3.62 3.32 -21.00
C ASP A 204 3.01 3.53 -19.61
N ILE A 205 3.64 2.91 -18.60
CA ILE A 205 3.25 3.00 -17.19
C ILE A 205 4.45 3.49 -16.38
N VAL A 206 4.26 4.56 -15.61
CA VAL A 206 5.26 5.10 -14.69
C VAL A 206 4.73 4.98 -13.27
N VAL A 207 5.45 4.27 -12.38
CA VAL A 207 5.15 4.22 -10.95
C VAL A 207 6.31 4.87 -10.19
N ALA A 208 6.08 6.04 -9.60
CA ALA A 208 7.07 6.78 -8.83
C ALA A 208 6.92 6.48 -7.33
N ALA A 209 7.96 5.90 -6.69
CA ALA A 209 7.94 5.46 -5.30
C ALA A 209 9.33 5.62 -4.65
N VAL A 210 9.83 6.86 -4.61
CA VAL A 210 11.19 7.20 -4.13
C VAL A 210 11.21 8.10 -2.89
N GLY A 211 10.08 8.71 -2.53
CA GLY A 211 9.98 9.64 -1.39
C GLY A 211 10.80 10.92 -1.61
N ARG A 212 10.85 11.42 -2.85
CA ARG A 212 11.57 12.65 -3.22
C ARG A 212 10.62 13.60 -3.94
N PRO A 213 10.33 14.77 -3.33
CA PRO A 213 9.32 15.69 -3.88
C PRO A 213 9.64 16.11 -5.32
N GLU A 214 8.67 15.92 -6.20
CA GLU A 214 8.66 16.40 -7.59
C GLU A 214 9.92 16.04 -8.42
N MET A 215 10.56 14.89 -8.08
CA MET A 215 11.78 14.45 -8.74
C MET A 215 11.54 14.03 -10.19
N VAL A 216 10.40 13.40 -10.50
CA VAL A 216 10.05 12.97 -11.85
C VAL A 216 9.39 14.15 -12.58
N ARG A 217 10.08 14.62 -13.63
CA ARG A 217 9.67 15.82 -14.39
C ARG A 217 8.79 15.45 -15.59
N GLY A 218 8.01 16.41 -16.07
CA GLY A 218 7.12 16.22 -17.21
C GLY A 218 7.83 15.81 -18.49
N ASP A 219 9.05 16.34 -18.74
CA ASP A 219 9.88 16.01 -19.91
C ASP A 219 10.46 14.57 -19.88
N TRP A 220 10.30 13.85 -18.76
CA TRP A 220 10.64 12.43 -18.68
C TRP A 220 9.45 11.53 -19.08
N ILE A 221 8.22 12.04 -19.02
CA ILE A 221 7.02 11.25 -19.27
C ILE A 221 6.83 11.06 -20.78
N LYS A 222 6.61 9.79 -21.18
CA LYS A 222 6.19 9.47 -22.55
C LYS A 222 4.81 10.09 -22.82
N PRO A 223 4.59 10.79 -23.94
CA PRO A 223 3.26 11.25 -24.30
C PRO A 223 2.23 10.13 -24.30
N GLY A 224 1.14 10.31 -23.56
CA GLY A 224 0.10 9.31 -23.43
C GLY A 224 0.34 8.24 -22.35
N ALA A 225 1.41 8.30 -21.56
CA ALA A 225 1.66 7.36 -20.46
C ALA A 225 0.66 7.54 -19.32
N THR A 226 0.47 6.47 -18.56
CA THR A 226 -0.28 6.48 -17.28
C THR A 226 0.70 6.57 -16.12
N VAL A 227 0.49 7.55 -15.23
CA VAL A 227 1.41 7.86 -14.13
C VAL A 227 0.74 7.60 -12.78
N ILE A 228 1.36 6.73 -11.98
CA ILE A 228 0.99 6.45 -10.59
C ILE A 228 2.04 7.05 -9.67
N ASP A 229 1.68 8.08 -8.94
CA ASP A 229 2.53 8.74 -7.96
C ASP A 229 2.23 8.20 -6.56
N VAL A 230 3.16 7.43 -6.00
CA VAL A 230 3.07 6.85 -4.66
C VAL A 230 3.63 7.81 -3.60
N GLY A 231 4.39 8.80 -4.02
CA GLY A 231 5.06 9.73 -3.12
C GLY A 231 4.07 10.53 -2.26
N ILE A 232 4.41 10.71 -0.99
CA ILE A 232 3.73 11.64 -0.07
C ILE A 232 4.82 12.41 0.66
N ASN A 233 5.11 13.60 0.15
CA ASN A 233 6.15 14.45 0.67
C ASN A 233 5.53 15.74 1.21
N ARG A 234 5.98 16.23 2.35
CA ARG A 234 5.59 17.54 2.87
C ARG A 234 6.68 18.54 2.56
N ILE A 235 6.36 19.55 1.77
CA ILE A 235 7.26 20.67 1.48
C ILE A 235 6.82 21.90 2.29
N PRO A 236 7.78 22.73 2.79
CA PRO A 236 7.45 23.96 3.46
C PRO A 236 6.67 24.91 2.56
N THR A 237 5.75 25.67 3.15
CA THR A 237 5.04 26.79 2.50
C THR A 237 5.28 28.07 3.32
N GLU A 238 5.10 29.23 2.71
CA GLU A 238 5.32 30.52 3.37
C GLU A 238 4.43 30.73 4.61
N ASP A 239 3.24 30.11 4.64
CA ASP A 239 2.31 30.14 5.78
C ASP A 239 2.66 29.12 6.90
N GLY A 240 3.78 28.41 6.77
CA GLY A 240 4.27 27.44 7.75
C GLY A 240 3.48 26.13 7.86
N LYS A 241 2.35 25.97 7.12
CA LYS A 241 1.51 24.76 7.19
C LYS A 241 2.06 23.58 6.41
N GLY A 242 2.87 23.84 5.40
CA GLY A 242 3.39 22.86 4.48
C GLY A 242 2.34 22.30 3.49
N ARG A 243 2.78 21.98 2.28
CA ARG A 243 1.96 21.37 1.23
C ARG A 243 2.39 19.93 1.00
N LEU A 244 1.42 19.04 0.78
CA LEU A 244 1.69 17.67 0.35
C LEU A 244 1.87 17.65 -1.17
N VAL A 245 2.96 17.02 -1.62
CA VAL A 245 3.28 16.78 -3.02
C VAL A 245 3.74 15.34 -3.20
N GLY A 246 3.66 14.85 -4.43
CA GLY A 246 4.15 13.54 -4.80
C GLY A 246 5.64 13.51 -5.15
N ASP A 247 6.06 12.38 -5.72
CA ASP A 247 7.38 12.21 -6.31
C ASP A 247 7.43 12.74 -7.76
N VAL A 248 6.27 13.01 -8.36
CA VAL A 248 6.10 13.53 -9.73
C VAL A 248 5.76 15.02 -9.69
N ALA A 249 6.37 15.81 -10.55
CA ALA A 249 5.98 17.20 -10.81
C ALA A 249 4.62 17.19 -11.53
N TYR A 250 3.54 17.19 -10.74
CA TYR A 250 2.19 16.89 -11.20
C TYR A 250 1.75 17.77 -12.37
N ASP A 251 1.93 19.08 -12.25
CA ASP A 251 1.44 20.04 -13.27
C ASP A 251 2.14 19.81 -14.62
N GLU A 252 3.47 19.58 -14.61
CA GLU A 252 4.24 19.27 -15.81
C GLU A 252 3.84 17.92 -16.41
N ALA A 253 3.72 16.90 -15.58
CA ALA A 253 3.37 15.54 -16.03
C ALA A 253 1.93 15.48 -16.57
N ALA A 254 1.01 16.26 -16.01
CA ALA A 254 -0.38 16.33 -16.47
C ALA A 254 -0.56 16.95 -17.85
N GLU A 255 0.41 17.70 -18.37
CA GLU A 255 0.40 18.22 -19.73
C GLU A 255 0.75 17.15 -20.78
N VAL A 256 1.44 16.07 -20.38
CA VAL A 256 2.04 15.06 -21.26
C VAL A 256 1.37 13.69 -21.12
N ALA A 257 1.05 13.28 -19.91
CA ALA A 257 0.45 11.98 -19.61
C ALA A 257 -1.00 11.88 -20.14
N ALA A 258 -1.47 10.65 -20.37
CA ALA A 258 -2.90 10.40 -20.60
C ALA A 258 -3.69 10.41 -19.30
N ALA A 259 -3.12 9.84 -18.23
CA ALA A 259 -3.75 9.76 -16.91
C ALA A 259 -2.69 9.85 -15.80
N ILE A 260 -3.07 10.46 -14.67
CA ILE A 260 -2.17 10.63 -13.52
C ILE A 260 -2.93 10.63 -12.19
N THR A 261 -2.34 10.02 -11.15
CA THR A 261 -2.87 10.12 -9.79
C THR A 261 -2.47 11.44 -9.14
N PRO A 262 -3.37 12.16 -8.47
CA PRO A 262 -3.04 13.36 -7.69
C PRO A 262 -2.43 13.00 -6.32
N VAL A 263 -1.65 13.92 -5.75
CA VAL A 263 -1.22 13.86 -4.36
C VAL A 263 -1.64 15.16 -3.65
N PRO A 264 -2.49 15.09 -2.62
CA PRO A 264 -3.15 13.92 -2.04
C PRO A 264 -4.38 13.44 -2.86
N GLY A 265 -4.85 12.22 -2.56
CA GLY A 265 -6.13 11.71 -3.08
C GLY A 265 -6.02 10.67 -4.19
N GLY A 266 -4.79 10.30 -4.59
CA GLY A 266 -4.49 9.16 -5.47
C GLY A 266 -4.28 7.87 -4.69
N VAL A 267 -3.01 7.45 -4.54
CA VAL A 267 -2.64 6.14 -3.97
C VAL A 267 -2.95 6.01 -2.47
N GLY A 268 -2.77 7.08 -1.67
CA GLY A 268 -2.93 7.00 -0.21
C GLY A 268 -4.25 6.39 0.28
N PRO A 269 -5.43 6.81 -0.22
CA PRO A 269 -6.71 6.19 0.14
C PRO A 269 -6.80 4.70 -0.19
N MET A 270 -6.16 4.25 -1.28
CA MET A 270 -6.13 2.87 -1.71
C MET A 270 -5.40 1.97 -0.72
N THR A 271 -4.32 2.45 -0.09
CA THR A 271 -3.58 1.69 0.92
C THR A 271 -4.48 1.24 2.07
N ILE A 272 -5.37 2.12 2.55
CA ILE A 272 -6.32 1.78 3.62
C ILE A 272 -7.37 0.78 3.12
N ALA A 273 -7.91 0.98 1.93
CA ALA A 273 -8.90 0.06 1.36
C ALA A 273 -8.32 -1.36 1.18
N MET A 274 -7.06 -1.47 0.71
CA MET A 274 -6.38 -2.76 0.56
C MET A 274 -6.02 -3.41 1.90
N LEU A 275 -5.73 -2.63 2.94
CA LEU A 275 -5.54 -3.15 4.30
C LEU A 275 -6.81 -3.85 4.81
N LEU A 276 -7.96 -3.22 4.66
CA LEU A 276 -9.23 -3.81 5.06
C LEU A 276 -9.55 -5.07 4.24
N ARG A 277 -9.32 -5.01 2.93
CA ARG A 277 -9.44 -6.17 2.05
C ARG A 277 -8.53 -7.32 2.51
N ASN A 278 -7.27 -7.07 2.78
CA ASN A 278 -6.32 -8.09 3.23
C ASN A 278 -6.73 -8.69 4.59
N THR A 279 -7.24 -7.86 5.51
CA THR A 279 -7.76 -8.33 6.81
C THR A 279 -8.94 -9.28 6.61
N LEU A 280 -9.87 -8.96 5.72
CA LEU A 280 -11.00 -9.82 5.41
C LEU A 280 -10.55 -11.13 4.73
N VAL A 281 -9.60 -11.07 3.79
CA VAL A 281 -9.02 -12.26 3.14
C VAL A 281 -8.30 -13.14 4.18
N ALA A 282 -7.52 -12.55 5.07
CA ALA A 282 -6.86 -13.28 6.15
C ALA A 282 -7.89 -13.98 7.06
N ALA A 283 -8.98 -13.30 7.43
CA ALA A 283 -10.06 -13.88 8.23
C ALA A 283 -10.73 -15.07 7.53
N HIS A 284 -11.04 -14.94 6.24
CA HIS A 284 -11.60 -16.02 5.43
C HIS A 284 -10.67 -17.25 5.39
N ARG A 285 -9.40 -17.06 5.05
CA ARG A 285 -8.41 -18.14 4.95
C ARG A 285 -8.20 -18.86 6.27
N ARG A 286 -8.15 -18.12 7.39
CA ARG A 286 -8.03 -18.68 8.75
C ARG A 286 -9.28 -19.46 9.18
N ALA A 287 -10.45 -19.07 8.69
CA ALA A 287 -11.70 -19.79 8.89
C ALA A 287 -11.89 -20.99 7.93
N GLY A 288 -10.91 -21.29 7.08
CA GLY A 288 -11.01 -22.35 6.06
C GLY A 288 -12.01 -22.04 4.94
N LEU A 289 -12.31 -20.75 4.71
CA LEU A 289 -13.21 -20.29 3.67
C LEU A 289 -12.43 -19.88 2.41
N HIS A 290 -13.10 -19.88 1.26
CA HIS A 290 -12.56 -19.27 0.05
C HIS A 290 -12.40 -17.76 0.23
N ASP A 291 -11.46 -17.18 -0.52
CA ASP A 291 -11.32 -15.72 -0.56
C ASP A 291 -12.66 -15.09 -0.97
N PRO A 292 -13.02 -13.93 -0.40
CA PRO A 292 -14.31 -13.30 -0.71
C PRO A 292 -14.35 -12.84 -2.16
N GLU A 293 -15.48 -13.09 -2.84
CA GLU A 293 -15.68 -12.74 -4.24
C GLU A 293 -15.81 -11.21 -4.44
N GLY A 294 -15.31 -10.73 -5.56
CA GLY A 294 -15.42 -9.32 -5.97
C GLY A 294 -14.42 -8.37 -5.31
N LEU A 295 -13.35 -8.92 -4.71
CA LEU A 295 -12.30 -8.14 -4.02
C LEU A 295 -10.93 -8.26 -4.69
#